data_49d20ea5d99b981114e3a1efec9c95e7
#
_entry.id   49d20ea5d99b981114e3a1efec9c95e7
#
_cell.length_a   1.000
_cell.length_b   1.000
_cell.length_c   1.000
_cell.angle_alpha   90.00
_cell.angle_beta   90.00
_cell.angle_gamma   90.00
#
_symmetry.space_group_name_H-M   'P 1'
#
loop_
_entity.id
_entity.type
_entity.pdbx_description
1 polymer ?
#
loop_
_entity_poly.entity_id
_entity_poly.type
_entity_poly.pdbx_seq_one_letter_code
_entity_poly.pdbx_strand_id
1 'polypeptide(L)'
;MKKPFLSVLIATYNRKDLLQRAIKSVQNQNFDDYELIISDDGSNDGTAEFCKDLCQKDKRVFYTKNTRYKKGPNGNKNNALDNAKGEFVMFLDDDDELLENAINTLVAKSEQGYAHIFGNCLIAQNGVLTSELSGKGLNESKEVSKKDFLLGAFYGEFLSIFKRSLLENKRFDDALWGNEAVLWVNLYAQKSFYIHTPLRIYHQNTAHSVTKSASENASRVYLGYLALAHLLEAEFTATKDEDYKKQIAIYYKMAAYYAKLAKMYKKMLECLAKSLSTKLTKEALMLLCVCFVPAKVLKMLTCLRIKLCKS
;
A
#
# COMPACT_ATOMS: atom_id res chain seq x y z
N MET A 1 20.65 21.42 12.94
CA MET A 1 20.74 20.92 11.55
C MET A 1 19.47 21.33 10.82
N LYS A 2 19.57 21.76 9.56
CA LYS A 2 18.40 22.03 8.69
C LYS A 2 17.59 20.74 8.55
N LYS A 3 16.27 20.82 8.60
CA LYS A 3 15.42 19.66 8.31
C LYS A 3 15.56 19.30 6.84
N PRO A 4 15.72 18.02 6.49
CA PRO A 4 15.75 17.63 5.09
C PRO A 4 14.38 17.86 4.43
N PHE A 5 14.38 18.04 3.13
CA PHE A 5 13.15 18.14 2.36
C PHE A 5 12.39 16.80 2.35
N LEU A 6 13.10 15.68 2.10
CA LEU A 6 12.53 14.37 1.91
C LEU A 6 13.09 13.37 2.93
N SER A 7 12.22 12.58 3.57
CA SER A 7 12.60 11.33 4.26
C SER A 7 12.22 10.15 3.37
N VAL A 8 13.21 9.40 2.89
CA VAL A 8 13.00 8.10 2.24
C VAL A 8 13.03 7.03 3.31
N LEU A 9 11.98 6.22 3.41
CA LEU A 9 11.76 5.23 4.44
C LEU A 9 11.79 3.83 3.86
N ILE A 10 12.71 2.97 4.32
CA ILE A 10 12.80 1.57 3.94
C ILE A 10 12.62 0.71 5.18
N ALA A 11 11.63 -0.18 5.17
CA ALA A 11 11.42 -1.21 6.18
C ALA A 11 11.99 -2.54 5.66
N THR A 12 12.83 -3.21 6.44
CA THR A 12 13.52 -4.45 6.01
C THR A 12 13.50 -5.52 7.08
N TYR A 13 13.60 -6.79 6.66
CA TYR A 13 13.82 -7.95 7.52
C TYR A 13 14.43 -9.10 6.75
N ASN A 14 15.70 -9.48 7.07
CA ASN A 14 16.43 -10.60 6.46
C ASN A 14 16.47 -10.55 4.91
N ARG A 15 16.77 -9.37 4.35
CA ARG A 15 16.81 -9.13 2.90
C ARG A 15 17.97 -8.21 2.51
N LYS A 16 19.15 -8.42 3.10
CA LYS A 16 20.33 -7.56 2.93
C LYS A 16 20.64 -7.23 1.47
N ASP A 17 20.66 -8.23 0.58
CA ASP A 17 21.04 -8.03 -0.83
C ASP A 17 19.99 -7.19 -1.60
N LEU A 18 18.71 -7.40 -1.32
CA LEU A 18 17.63 -6.60 -1.91
C LEU A 18 17.69 -5.15 -1.38
N LEU A 19 17.88 -5.00 -0.06
CA LEU A 19 18.04 -3.69 0.58
C LEU A 19 19.22 -2.91 -0.02
N GLN A 20 20.35 -3.54 -0.31
CA GLN A 20 21.50 -2.88 -0.94
C GLN A 20 21.13 -2.28 -2.30
N ARG A 21 20.34 -3.00 -3.09
CA ARG A 21 19.85 -2.53 -4.40
C ARG A 21 18.90 -1.33 -4.26
N ALA A 22 17.93 -1.43 -3.33
CA ALA A 22 17.00 -0.34 -3.03
C ALA A 22 17.75 0.93 -2.60
N ILE A 23 18.70 0.81 -1.65
CA ILE A 23 19.52 1.92 -1.16
C ILE A 23 20.32 2.56 -2.31
N LYS A 24 20.97 1.75 -3.14
CA LYS A 24 21.76 2.25 -4.28
C LYS A 24 20.89 3.04 -5.26
N SER A 25 19.65 2.62 -5.48
CA SER A 25 18.71 3.35 -6.35
C SER A 25 18.35 4.73 -5.80
N VAL A 26 18.28 4.88 -4.48
CA VAL A 26 18.09 6.17 -3.80
C VAL A 26 19.34 7.03 -3.91
N GLN A 27 20.52 6.49 -3.62
CA GLN A 27 21.79 7.22 -3.66
C GLN A 27 22.18 7.69 -5.08
N ASN A 28 21.70 7.00 -6.10
CA ASN A 28 21.90 7.37 -7.50
C ASN A 28 20.96 8.47 -8.00
N GLN A 29 20.01 8.96 -7.17
CA GLN A 29 19.16 10.08 -7.55
C GLN A 29 19.96 11.39 -7.54
N ASN A 30 19.70 12.26 -8.51
CA ASN A 30 20.29 13.60 -8.57
C ASN A 30 19.54 14.57 -7.64
N PHE A 31 19.45 14.25 -6.35
CA PHE A 31 18.77 15.04 -5.32
C PHE A 31 19.48 14.81 -3.97
N ASP A 32 19.90 15.89 -3.30
CA ASP A 32 20.73 15.81 -2.09
C ASP A 32 20.01 16.17 -0.79
N ASP A 33 18.89 16.92 -0.83
CA ASP A 33 18.17 17.37 0.37
C ASP A 33 17.23 16.27 0.92
N TYR A 34 17.79 15.08 1.20
CA TYR A 34 17.06 13.95 1.78
C TYR A 34 17.79 13.31 2.95
N GLU A 35 17.02 12.58 3.76
CA GLU A 35 17.50 11.54 4.67
C GLU A 35 16.95 10.18 4.23
N LEU A 36 17.73 9.13 4.42
CA LEU A 36 17.34 7.74 4.19
C LEU A 36 17.27 7.01 5.54
N ILE A 37 16.09 6.58 5.93
CA ILE A 37 15.86 5.89 7.20
C ILE A 37 15.59 4.41 6.91
N ILE A 38 16.45 3.55 7.40
CA ILE A 38 16.34 2.10 7.30
C ILE A 38 15.85 1.58 8.65
N SER A 39 14.63 1.04 8.66
CA SER A 39 14.05 0.38 9.84
C SER A 39 14.14 -1.14 9.69
N ASP A 40 14.70 -1.80 10.69
CA ASP A 40 14.97 -3.23 10.68
C ASP A 40 14.20 -3.96 11.79
N ASP A 41 13.46 -5.00 11.45
CA ASP A 41 12.71 -5.85 12.38
C ASP A 41 13.59 -6.86 13.15
N GLY A 42 14.90 -6.62 13.17
CA GLY A 42 15.88 -7.46 13.86
C GLY A 42 16.37 -8.60 12.99
N SER A 43 16.90 -8.25 11.82
CA SER A 43 17.56 -9.17 10.89
C SER A 43 18.77 -9.88 11.53
N ASN A 44 19.09 -11.07 10.99
CA ASN A 44 20.23 -11.89 11.39
C ASN A 44 21.12 -12.32 10.21
N ASP A 45 20.96 -11.67 9.05
CA ASP A 45 21.67 -11.92 7.78
C ASP A 45 22.84 -10.94 7.54
N GLY A 46 23.24 -10.16 8.55
CA GLY A 46 24.27 -9.12 8.44
C GLY A 46 23.75 -7.76 7.97
N THR A 47 22.42 -7.57 7.91
CA THR A 47 21.78 -6.28 7.55
C THR A 47 22.21 -5.16 8.51
N ALA A 48 22.23 -5.42 9.84
CA ALA A 48 22.55 -4.41 10.84
C ALA A 48 23.99 -3.89 10.70
N GLU A 49 24.95 -4.78 10.50
CA GLU A 49 26.36 -4.46 10.30
C GLU A 49 26.55 -3.62 9.03
N PHE A 50 25.96 -4.09 7.91
CA PHE A 50 25.98 -3.37 6.65
C PHE A 50 25.43 -1.95 6.78
N CYS A 51 24.26 -1.79 7.43
CA CYS A 51 23.64 -0.46 7.61
C CYS A 51 24.48 0.46 8.50
N LYS A 52 25.10 -0.06 9.56
CA LYS A 52 25.98 0.73 10.43
C LYS A 52 27.21 1.24 9.68
N ASP A 53 27.84 0.40 8.86
CA ASP A 53 28.95 0.80 8.01
C ASP A 53 28.53 1.88 6.99
N LEU A 54 27.35 1.75 6.42
CA LEU A 54 26.80 2.72 5.48
C LEU A 54 26.54 4.08 6.16
N CYS A 55 26.00 4.10 7.38
CA CYS A 55 25.79 5.34 8.16
C CYS A 55 27.10 6.09 8.48
N GLN A 56 28.22 5.39 8.56
CA GLN A 56 29.53 6.04 8.73
C GLN A 56 30.00 6.74 7.46
N LYS A 57 29.70 6.15 6.29
CA LYS A 57 30.12 6.63 4.96
C LYS A 57 29.20 7.71 4.40
N ASP A 58 27.92 7.64 4.64
CA ASP A 58 26.91 8.60 4.15
C ASP A 58 26.09 9.16 5.33
N LYS A 59 26.29 10.43 5.65
CA LYS A 59 25.64 11.09 6.79
C LYS A 59 24.15 11.35 6.59
N ARG A 60 23.62 11.11 5.41
CA ARG A 60 22.18 11.16 5.10
C ARG A 60 21.47 9.85 5.48
N VAL A 61 22.20 8.76 5.74
CA VAL A 61 21.66 7.44 6.05
C VAL A 61 21.57 7.22 7.55
N PHE A 62 20.42 6.75 8.01
CA PHE A 62 20.11 6.43 9.40
C PHE A 62 19.58 5.00 9.49
N TYR A 63 20.11 4.25 10.46
CA TYR A 63 19.63 2.90 10.77
C TYR A 63 18.94 2.89 12.13
N THR A 64 17.79 2.26 12.21
CA THR A 64 17.05 2.06 13.45
C THR A 64 16.49 0.64 13.52
N LYS A 65 16.54 0.02 14.70
CA LYS A 65 15.90 -1.27 14.95
C LYS A 65 14.46 -1.03 15.46
N ASN A 66 13.50 -1.74 14.88
CA ASN A 66 12.12 -1.68 15.39
C ASN A 66 12.07 -2.42 16.75
N THR A 67 11.90 -1.64 17.82
CA THR A 67 11.72 -2.12 19.19
C THR A 67 10.41 -1.67 19.80
N ARG A 68 9.70 -0.76 19.12
CA ARG A 68 8.49 -0.09 19.63
C ARG A 68 7.22 -0.72 19.11
N TYR A 69 7.21 -1.17 17.88
CA TYR A 69 6.05 -1.72 17.21
C TYR A 69 6.12 -3.23 17.10
N LYS A 70 4.96 -3.86 16.90
CA LYS A 70 4.91 -5.29 16.58
C LYS A 70 5.74 -5.58 15.33
N LYS A 71 6.50 -6.67 15.35
CA LYS A 71 7.25 -7.13 14.18
C LYS A 71 6.31 -7.41 13.00
N GLY A 72 6.71 -6.97 11.84
CA GLY A 72 5.97 -7.08 10.59
C GLY A 72 6.02 -5.79 9.76
N PRO A 73 5.56 -5.83 8.50
CA PRO A 73 5.69 -4.72 7.57
C PRO A 73 5.13 -3.39 8.12
N ASN A 74 3.93 -3.41 8.70
CA ASN A 74 3.28 -2.21 9.20
C ASN A 74 3.97 -1.60 10.41
N GLY A 75 4.34 -2.42 11.40
CA GLY A 75 5.05 -1.93 12.58
C GLY A 75 6.43 -1.39 12.22
N ASN A 76 7.12 -2.05 11.29
CA ASN A 76 8.43 -1.62 10.83
C ASN A 76 8.37 -0.31 10.00
N LYS A 77 7.34 -0.15 9.13
CA LYS A 77 7.05 1.13 8.44
C LYS A 77 6.69 2.23 9.43
N ASN A 78 5.95 1.93 10.50
CA ASN A 78 5.64 2.89 11.58
C ASN A 78 6.91 3.35 12.30
N ASN A 79 7.81 2.42 12.62
CA ASN A 79 9.09 2.77 13.24
C ASN A 79 9.94 3.66 12.34
N ALA A 80 9.97 3.41 11.02
CA ALA A 80 10.63 4.29 10.06
C ALA A 80 9.99 5.69 10.05
N LEU A 81 8.66 5.78 10.01
CA LEU A 81 7.91 7.04 9.96
C LEU A 81 8.10 7.88 11.24
N ASP A 82 8.19 7.25 12.41
CA ASP A 82 8.45 7.95 13.69
C ASP A 82 9.82 8.63 13.72
N ASN A 83 10.78 8.10 12.98
CA ASN A 83 12.13 8.65 12.89
C ASN A 83 12.28 9.71 11.78
N ALA A 84 11.27 9.89 10.91
CA ALA A 84 11.29 10.82 9.80
C ALA A 84 11.27 12.29 10.26
N LYS A 85 12.15 13.11 9.69
CA LYS A 85 12.27 14.54 9.98
C LYS A 85 11.92 15.41 8.77
N GLY A 86 11.92 14.85 7.57
CA GLY A 86 11.64 15.56 6.33
C GLY A 86 10.27 16.23 6.31
N GLU A 87 10.13 17.24 5.48
CA GLU A 87 8.82 17.85 5.20
C GLU A 87 7.94 16.87 4.45
N PHE A 88 8.52 16.19 3.45
CA PHE A 88 7.89 15.12 2.70
C PHE A 88 8.42 13.75 3.11
N VAL A 89 7.63 12.72 2.87
CA VAL A 89 7.96 11.31 3.13
C VAL A 89 7.72 10.49 1.87
N MET A 90 8.61 9.52 1.61
CA MET A 90 8.49 8.48 0.61
C MET A 90 8.68 7.13 1.30
N PHE A 91 7.78 6.17 1.06
CA PHE A 91 8.06 4.76 1.38
C PHE A 91 8.60 4.07 0.12
N LEU A 92 9.71 3.36 0.30
CA LEU A 92 10.28 2.46 -0.72
C LEU A 92 10.43 1.08 -0.09
N ASP A 93 9.87 0.05 -0.72
CA ASP A 93 10.03 -1.32 -0.24
C ASP A 93 11.48 -1.80 -0.50
N ASP A 94 11.99 -2.66 0.38
CA ASP A 94 13.39 -3.10 0.37
C ASP A 94 13.77 -3.98 -0.83
N ASP A 95 12.79 -4.40 -1.62
CA ASP A 95 12.95 -5.20 -2.85
C ASP A 95 12.69 -4.40 -4.14
N ASP A 96 12.39 -3.09 -4.04
CA ASP A 96 12.12 -2.22 -5.17
C ASP A 96 13.27 -1.25 -5.49
N GLU A 97 13.19 -0.57 -6.64
CA GLU A 97 14.22 0.37 -7.11
C GLU A 97 13.59 1.63 -7.66
N LEU A 98 14.15 2.80 -7.33
CA LEU A 98 13.79 4.04 -7.99
C LEU A 98 14.34 4.09 -9.41
N LEU A 99 13.54 4.56 -10.37
CA LEU A 99 14.01 4.91 -11.69
C LEU A 99 14.78 6.23 -11.65
N GLU A 100 15.56 6.50 -12.69
CA GLU A 100 16.32 7.73 -12.83
C GLU A 100 15.42 8.96 -12.74
N ASN A 101 15.87 9.99 -12.01
CA ASN A 101 15.14 11.26 -11.80
C ASN A 101 13.77 11.12 -11.09
N ALA A 102 13.45 9.97 -10.47
CA ALA A 102 12.17 9.76 -9.80
C ALA A 102 11.90 10.80 -8.70
N ILE A 103 12.88 11.08 -7.85
CA ILE A 103 12.75 12.06 -6.77
C ILE A 103 12.55 13.46 -7.35
N ASN A 104 13.38 13.91 -8.29
CA ASN A 104 13.26 15.24 -8.90
C ASN A 104 11.91 15.45 -9.58
N THR A 105 11.39 14.42 -10.25
CA THR A 105 10.08 14.46 -10.91
C THR A 105 8.95 14.69 -9.90
N LEU A 106 9.01 14.03 -8.75
CA LEU A 106 8.01 14.20 -7.68
C LEU A 106 8.16 15.56 -6.98
N VAL A 107 9.40 15.96 -6.66
CA VAL A 107 9.71 17.23 -5.96
C VAL A 107 9.26 18.44 -6.78
N ALA A 108 9.51 18.46 -8.10
CA ALA A 108 9.07 19.55 -8.97
C ALA A 108 7.57 19.84 -8.93
N LYS A 109 6.75 18.83 -8.61
CA LYS A 109 5.30 19.02 -8.41
C LYS A 109 4.94 19.54 -7.02
N SER A 110 5.74 19.24 -5.99
CA SER A 110 5.51 19.76 -4.65
C SER A 110 5.65 21.28 -4.59
N GLU A 111 6.53 21.85 -5.41
CA GLU A 111 6.72 23.30 -5.55
C GLU A 111 5.48 24.01 -6.11
N GLN A 112 4.58 23.28 -6.76
CA GLN A 112 3.29 23.77 -7.25
C GLN A 112 2.18 23.68 -6.17
N GLY A 113 2.54 23.37 -4.92
CA GLY A 113 1.64 23.36 -3.77
C GLY A 113 0.87 22.06 -3.54
N TYR A 114 1.22 20.99 -4.24
CA TYR A 114 0.64 19.67 -3.96
C TYR A 114 1.22 19.05 -2.70
N ALA A 115 0.35 18.49 -1.87
CA ALA A 115 0.73 17.85 -0.61
C ALA A 115 0.97 16.34 -0.75
N HIS A 116 0.47 15.74 -1.81
CA HIS A 116 0.66 14.35 -2.19
C HIS A 116 0.87 14.25 -3.70
N ILE A 117 1.98 13.68 -4.11
CA ILE A 117 2.34 13.49 -5.51
C ILE A 117 2.74 12.03 -5.70
N PHE A 118 2.23 11.41 -6.75
CA PHE A 118 2.51 10.01 -7.00
C PHE A 118 2.61 9.71 -8.50
N GLY A 119 3.38 8.68 -8.83
CA GLY A 119 3.56 8.22 -10.19
C GLY A 119 3.53 6.70 -10.29
N ASN A 120 3.48 6.19 -11.50
CA ASN A 120 3.33 4.76 -11.75
C ASN A 120 4.61 3.97 -11.47
N CYS A 121 4.51 2.64 -11.51
CA CYS A 121 5.64 1.73 -11.40
C CYS A 121 5.69 0.81 -12.61
N LEU A 122 6.90 0.52 -13.11
CA LEU A 122 7.13 -0.57 -14.05
C LEU A 122 7.18 -1.90 -13.29
N ILE A 123 6.62 -2.94 -13.88
CA ILE A 123 6.65 -4.27 -13.27
C ILE A 123 7.91 -5.00 -13.73
N ALA A 124 8.64 -5.58 -12.77
CA ALA A 124 9.65 -6.60 -13.04
C ALA A 124 9.14 -7.96 -12.53
N GLN A 125 9.04 -8.95 -13.42
CA GLN A 125 8.60 -10.31 -13.08
C GLN A 125 9.81 -11.26 -13.07
N ASN A 126 10.04 -11.92 -11.93
CA ASN A 126 11.19 -12.82 -11.75
C ASN A 126 12.55 -12.19 -12.15
N GLY A 127 12.73 -10.90 -11.86
CA GLY A 127 13.93 -10.13 -12.17
C GLY A 127 14.01 -9.59 -13.60
N VAL A 128 13.00 -9.83 -14.45
CA VAL A 128 12.94 -9.30 -15.83
C VAL A 128 12.01 -8.09 -15.86
N LEU A 129 12.54 -6.94 -16.26
CA LEU A 129 11.77 -5.72 -16.45
C LEU A 129 10.81 -5.87 -17.64
N THR A 130 9.54 -5.50 -17.42
CA THR A 130 8.50 -5.48 -18.45
C THR A 130 8.14 -4.04 -18.84
N SER A 131 7.35 -3.86 -19.89
CA SER A 131 6.75 -2.57 -20.24
C SER A 131 5.42 -2.32 -19.50
N GLU A 132 4.99 -3.24 -18.66
CA GLU A 132 3.70 -3.12 -17.97
C GLU A 132 3.78 -2.17 -16.78
N LEU A 133 2.75 -1.33 -16.65
CA LEU A 133 2.54 -0.47 -15.49
C LEU A 133 1.71 -1.20 -14.43
N SER A 134 2.13 -1.09 -13.17
CA SER A 134 1.40 -1.65 -12.03
C SER A 134 0.12 -0.87 -11.73
N GLY A 135 0.19 0.45 -11.71
CA GLY A 135 -0.97 1.31 -11.49
C GLY A 135 -1.90 1.34 -12.71
N LYS A 136 -3.18 1.15 -12.46
CA LYS A 136 -4.25 1.14 -13.48
C LYS A 136 -5.30 2.21 -13.18
N GLY A 137 -6.05 2.62 -14.21
CA GLY A 137 -7.16 3.56 -14.07
C GLY A 137 -6.79 5.03 -14.31
N LEU A 138 -5.49 5.37 -14.37
CA LEU A 138 -5.00 6.72 -14.68
C LEU A 138 -4.11 6.66 -15.93
N ASN A 139 -4.53 7.35 -16.99
CA ASN A 139 -3.87 7.30 -18.31
C ASN A 139 -3.18 8.63 -18.68
N GLU A 140 -3.29 9.65 -17.83
CA GLU A 140 -2.70 10.98 -18.01
C GLU A 140 -2.37 11.61 -16.67
N SER A 141 -1.45 12.58 -16.66
CA SER A 141 -1.10 13.35 -15.46
C SER A 141 -2.24 14.30 -15.10
N LYS A 142 -2.74 14.23 -13.85
CA LYS A 142 -3.86 15.05 -13.39
C LYS A 142 -3.99 15.15 -11.87
N GLU A 143 -4.77 16.11 -11.42
CA GLU A 143 -5.25 16.12 -10.03
C GLU A 143 -6.15 14.92 -9.76
N VAL A 144 -6.03 14.38 -8.55
CA VAL A 144 -6.79 13.22 -8.09
C VAL A 144 -7.42 13.54 -6.73
N SER A 145 -8.70 13.29 -6.61
CA SER A 145 -9.46 13.56 -5.40
C SER A 145 -9.52 12.38 -4.44
N LYS A 146 -9.86 12.64 -3.18
CA LYS A 146 -10.17 11.60 -2.20
C LYS A 146 -11.32 10.69 -2.68
N LYS A 147 -12.32 11.27 -3.37
CA LYS A 147 -13.44 10.52 -3.94
C LYS A 147 -12.97 9.52 -5.00
N ASP A 148 -12.06 9.93 -5.90
CA ASP A 148 -11.51 9.03 -6.92
C ASP A 148 -10.81 7.82 -6.28
N PHE A 149 -10.01 8.06 -5.24
CA PHE A 149 -9.35 6.99 -4.48
C PHE A 149 -10.36 6.05 -3.83
N LEU A 150 -11.34 6.60 -3.11
CA LEU A 150 -12.34 5.83 -2.36
C LEU A 150 -13.28 5.02 -3.26
N LEU A 151 -13.61 5.55 -4.43
CA LEU A 151 -14.44 4.85 -5.41
C LEU A 151 -13.65 3.84 -6.26
N GLY A 152 -12.31 3.75 -6.06
CA GLY A 152 -11.48 2.81 -6.79
C GLY A 152 -11.33 3.16 -8.27
N ALA A 153 -11.35 4.47 -8.61
CA ALA A 153 -11.11 4.93 -9.97
C ALA A 153 -9.73 4.53 -10.49
N PHE A 154 -8.81 4.24 -9.59
CA PHE A 154 -7.49 3.70 -9.87
C PHE A 154 -7.05 2.73 -8.76
N TYR A 155 -6.14 1.81 -9.11
CA TYR A 155 -5.65 0.77 -8.21
C TYR A 155 -4.28 0.26 -8.67
N GLY A 156 -3.62 -0.55 -7.85
CA GLY A 156 -2.28 -1.08 -8.09
C GLY A 156 -1.22 -0.35 -7.29
N GLU A 157 0.05 -0.53 -7.67
CA GLU A 157 1.19 0.03 -6.97
C GLU A 157 1.63 1.35 -7.60
N PHE A 158 1.90 2.34 -6.77
CA PHE A 158 2.40 3.65 -7.13
C PHE A 158 3.56 4.03 -6.19
N LEU A 159 4.49 4.85 -6.67
CA LEU A 159 5.46 5.54 -5.83
C LEU A 159 4.92 6.92 -5.50
N SER A 160 4.99 7.33 -4.23
CA SER A 160 4.54 8.66 -3.83
C SER A 160 5.50 9.39 -2.90
N ILE A 161 5.47 10.73 -2.96
CA ILE A 161 5.88 11.59 -1.85
C ILE A 161 4.64 12.30 -1.29
N PHE A 162 4.62 12.52 0.00
CA PHE A 162 3.53 13.23 0.66
C PHE A 162 4.02 14.05 1.84
N LYS A 163 3.34 15.17 2.14
CA LYS A 163 3.65 15.95 3.34
C LYS A 163 3.48 15.09 4.58
N ARG A 164 4.52 15.02 5.40
CA ARG A 164 4.52 14.22 6.63
C ARG A 164 3.37 14.58 7.58
N SER A 165 2.92 15.84 7.57
CA SER A 165 1.77 16.31 8.34
C SER A 165 0.45 15.60 8.00
N LEU A 166 0.29 15.01 6.81
CA LEU A 166 -0.90 14.24 6.46
C LEU A 166 -1.09 12.97 7.30
N LEU A 167 0.02 12.45 7.87
CA LEU A 167 0.03 11.26 8.73
C LEU A 167 0.53 11.56 10.15
N GLU A 168 0.47 12.81 10.64
CA GLU A 168 1.09 13.25 11.90
C GLU A 168 0.87 12.27 13.06
N ASN A 169 -0.39 11.94 13.36
CA ASN A 169 -0.78 11.03 14.45
C ASN A 169 -1.36 9.70 13.93
N LYS A 170 -1.18 9.39 12.66
CA LYS A 170 -1.74 8.21 12.01
C LYS A 170 -0.64 7.22 11.70
N ARG A 171 -0.93 5.94 11.95
CA ARG A 171 0.01 4.84 11.77
C ARG A 171 -0.69 3.68 11.07
N PHE A 172 0.09 2.83 10.44
CA PHE A 172 -0.42 1.55 9.94
C PHE A 172 -0.93 0.71 11.10
N ASP A 173 -2.07 0.08 10.91
CA ASP A 173 -2.60 -0.91 11.85
C ASP A 173 -1.97 -2.27 11.57
N ASP A 174 -1.36 -2.87 12.57
CA ASP A 174 -0.71 -4.19 12.47
C ASP A 174 -1.71 -5.31 12.14
N ALA A 175 -3.01 -5.14 12.45
CA ALA A 175 -4.04 -6.08 12.05
C ALA A 175 -4.41 -6.00 10.57
N LEU A 176 -4.05 -4.90 9.89
CA LEU A 176 -4.44 -4.57 8.51
C LEU A 176 -3.29 -4.61 7.52
N TRP A 177 -2.13 -5.20 7.84
CA TRP A 177 -1.02 -5.26 6.88
C TRP A 177 -1.45 -5.96 5.58
N GLY A 178 -1.08 -5.38 4.43
CA GLY A 178 -1.62 -5.75 3.12
C GLY A 178 -2.96 -5.07 2.79
N ASN A 179 -3.45 -4.14 3.65
CA ASN A 179 -4.64 -3.31 3.43
C ASN A 179 -4.33 -1.85 3.82
N GLU A 180 -3.16 -1.38 3.43
CA GLU A 180 -2.62 -0.05 3.76
C GLU A 180 -3.49 1.09 3.22
N ALA A 181 -4.40 0.82 2.29
CA ALA A 181 -5.35 1.80 1.74
C ALA A 181 -6.15 2.53 2.83
N VAL A 182 -6.40 1.89 3.98
CA VAL A 182 -7.06 2.53 5.14
C VAL A 182 -6.24 3.70 5.70
N LEU A 183 -4.91 3.63 5.62
CA LEU A 183 -4.03 4.74 5.98
C LEU A 183 -3.87 5.72 4.82
N TRP A 184 -3.67 5.20 3.61
CA TRP A 184 -3.39 5.99 2.40
C TRP A 184 -4.49 6.98 2.04
N VAL A 185 -5.75 6.75 2.41
CA VAL A 185 -6.85 7.70 2.19
C VAL A 185 -6.55 9.09 2.77
N ASN A 186 -5.74 9.15 3.84
CA ASN A 186 -5.38 10.42 4.47
C ASN A 186 -4.45 11.29 3.61
N LEU A 187 -3.75 10.69 2.65
CA LEU A 187 -2.89 11.42 1.72
C LEU A 187 -3.71 12.34 0.81
N TYR A 188 -4.98 11.98 0.58
CA TYR A 188 -5.92 12.75 -0.26
C TYR A 188 -6.72 13.80 0.53
N ALA A 189 -6.33 14.10 1.77
CA ALA A 189 -6.95 15.17 2.56
C ALA A 189 -6.62 16.58 2.04
N GLN A 190 -5.58 16.70 1.23
CA GLN A 190 -5.16 17.92 0.53
C GLN A 190 -4.99 17.62 -0.96
N LYS A 191 -4.54 18.63 -1.74
CA LYS A 191 -4.33 18.48 -3.19
C LYS A 191 -3.34 17.36 -3.49
N SER A 192 -3.80 16.41 -4.28
CA SER A 192 -3.02 15.27 -4.76
C SER A 192 -2.86 15.32 -6.27
N PHE A 193 -1.69 14.97 -6.79
CA PHE A 193 -1.39 14.97 -8.22
C PHE A 193 -0.77 13.65 -8.66
N TYR A 194 -1.31 13.06 -9.69
CA TYR A 194 -0.76 11.90 -10.38
C TYR A 194 0.10 12.32 -11.56
N ILE A 195 1.32 11.80 -11.64
CA ILE A 195 2.23 11.96 -12.78
C ILE A 195 2.20 10.67 -13.60
N HIS A 196 1.80 10.77 -14.87
CA HIS A 196 1.75 9.61 -15.77
C HIS A 196 3.15 9.26 -16.31
N THR A 197 4.04 8.91 -15.38
CA THR A 197 5.42 8.50 -15.64
C THR A 197 5.78 7.38 -14.67
N PRO A 198 6.42 6.30 -15.11
CA PRO A 198 6.95 5.31 -14.19
C PRO A 198 8.14 5.90 -13.41
N LEU A 199 8.12 5.70 -12.09
CA LEU A 199 9.11 6.27 -11.16
C LEU A 199 9.82 5.20 -10.34
N ARG A 200 9.29 3.97 -10.31
CA ARG A 200 9.81 2.84 -9.54
C ARG A 200 9.72 1.56 -10.37
N ILE A 201 10.68 0.67 -10.20
CA ILE A 201 10.59 -0.73 -10.61
C ILE A 201 9.97 -1.51 -9.44
N TYR A 202 8.78 -2.05 -9.66
CA TYR A 202 8.05 -2.90 -8.73
C TYR A 202 8.35 -4.37 -9.01
N HIS A 203 9.13 -5.01 -8.13
CA HIS A 203 9.54 -6.39 -8.28
C HIS A 203 8.47 -7.35 -7.76
N GLN A 204 7.87 -8.12 -8.67
CA GLN A 204 6.91 -9.18 -8.33
C GLN A 204 7.59 -10.54 -8.18
N ASN A 205 6.99 -11.41 -7.38
CA ASN A 205 7.47 -12.78 -7.15
C ASN A 205 8.85 -12.88 -6.46
N THR A 206 9.23 -11.83 -5.72
CA THR A 206 10.41 -11.91 -4.84
C THR A 206 10.22 -13.02 -3.78
N ALA A 207 11.32 -13.57 -3.30
CA ALA A 207 11.29 -14.51 -2.18
C ALA A 207 10.62 -13.85 -0.97
N HIS A 208 9.70 -14.56 -0.31
CA HIS A 208 8.93 -14.07 0.84
C HIS A 208 7.93 -12.93 0.55
N SER A 209 7.44 -12.82 -0.70
CA SER A 209 6.37 -11.86 -1.03
C SER A 209 5.10 -12.12 -0.22
N VAL A 210 4.59 -11.07 0.42
CA VAL A 210 3.41 -11.09 1.29
C VAL A 210 2.11 -11.34 0.54
N THR A 211 2.06 -11.04 -0.75
CA THR A 211 0.85 -11.06 -1.59
C THR A 211 0.34 -12.45 -1.96
N LYS A 212 1.18 -13.49 -1.82
CA LYS A 212 0.83 -14.86 -2.25
C LYS A 212 -0.21 -15.58 -1.37
N SER A 213 -0.61 -15.05 -0.22
CA SER A 213 -1.37 -15.78 0.80
C SER A 213 -2.73 -15.18 1.20
N ALA A 214 -3.39 -14.39 0.36
CA ALA A 214 -4.69 -13.76 0.70
C ALA A 214 -5.76 -14.76 1.17
N SER A 215 -5.79 -15.97 0.59
CA SER A 215 -6.73 -17.02 1.01
C SER A 215 -6.33 -17.74 2.30
N GLU A 216 -5.03 -17.73 2.67
CA GLU A 216 -4.51 -18.31 3.91
C GLU A 216 -4.71 -17.33 5.07
N ASN A 217 -4.72 -16.05 4.76
CA ASN A 217 -4.94 -14.94 5.70
C ASN A 217 -6.34 -14.33 5.57
N ALA A 218 -7.36 -15.16 5.29
CA ALA A 218 -8.71 -14.70 5.01
C ALA A 218 -9.32 -13.82 6.13
N SER A 219 -9.02 -14.09 7.39
CA SER A 219 -9.47 -13.27 8.53
C SER A 219 -8.92 -11.86 8.48
N ARG A 220 -7.65 -11.69 8.10
CA ARG A 220 -7.01 -10.38 7.96
C ARG A 220 -7.58 -9.60 6.77
N VAL A 221 -7.76 -10.27 5.63
CA VAL A 221 -8.36 -9.64 4.44
C VAL A 221 -9.81 -9.22 4.71
N TYR A 222 -10.55 -10.01 5.47
CA TYR A 222 -11.87 -9.65 5.99
C TYR A 222 -11.83 -8.33 6.77
N LEU A 223 -10.90 -8.18 7.72
CA LEU A 223 -10.75 -6.97 8.51
C LEU A 223 -10.44 -5.74 7.63
N GLY A 224 -9.60 -5.91 6.62
CA GLY A 224 -9.27 -4.83 5.68
C GLY A 224 -10.48 -4.32 4.90
N TYR A 225 -11.27 -5.23 4.30
CA TYR A 225 -12.48 -4.83 3.59
C TYR A 225 -13.55 -4.25 4.53
N LEU A 226 -13.65 -4.75 5.76
CA LEU A 226 -14.56 -4.18 6.76
C LEU A 226 -14.15 -2.76 7.13
N ALA A 227 -12.87 -2.51 7.37
CA ALA A 227 -12.34 -1.19 7.67
C ALA A 227 -12.58 -0.20 6.51
N LEU A 228 -12.37 -0.62 5.26
CA LEU A 228 -12.68 0.19 4.08
C LEU A 228 -14.18 0.49 3.94
N ALA A 229 -15.05 -0.49 4.24
CA ALA A 229 -16.48 -0.27 4.24
C ALA A 229 -16.91 0.78 5.26
N HIS A 230 -16.40 0.69 6.51
CA HIS A 230 -16.69 1.66 7.56
C HIS A 230 -16.16 3.06 7.23
N LEU A 231 -14.99 3.15 6.61
CA LEU A 231 -14.42 4.42 6.16
C LEU A 231 -15.32 5.09 5.12
N LEU A 232 -15.82 4.33 4.14
CA LEU A 232 -16.77 4.83 3.14
C LEU A 232 -18.15 5.19 3.75
N GLU A 233 -18.63 4.45 4.75
CA GLU A 233 -19.86 4.82 5.48
C GLU A 233 -19.70 6.16 6.19
N ALA A 234 -18.52 6.42 6.79
CA ALA A 234 -18.23 7.72 7.41
C ALA A 234 -18.23 8.86 6.38
N GLU A 235 -17.61 8.66 5.21
CA GLU A 235 -17.63 9.63 4.12
C GLU A 235 -19.06 9.85 3.56
N PHE A 236 -19.82 8.78 3.36
CA PHE A 236 -21.23 8.89 2.94
C PHE A 236 -22.06 9.65 3.97
N THR A 237 -21.85 9.40 5.27
CA THR A 237 -22.56 10.08 6.33
C THR A 237 -22.27 11.57 6.35
N ALA A 238 -21.00 11.95 6.10
CA ALA A 238 -20.55 13.33 6.08
C ALA A 238 -21.00 14.10 4.83
N THR A 239 -20.98 13.45 3.67
CA THR A 239 -21.21 14.13 2.37
C THR A 239 -22.60 13.90 1.79
N LYS A 240 -23.31 12.83 2.20
CA LYS A 240 -24.56 12.32 1.61
C LYS A 240 -24.45 11.98 0.11
N ASP A 241 -23.22 11.75 -0.37
CA ASP A 241 -22.97 11.47 -1.78
C ASP A 241 -23.32 9.99 -2.09
N GLU A 242 -24.34 9.79 -2.89
CA GLU A 242 -24.91 8.48 -3.26
C GLU A 242 -23.93 7.56 -4.02
N ASP A 243 -22.89 8.15 -4.65
CA ASP A 243 -21.88 7.37 -5.38
C ASP A 243 -21.14 6.37 -4.46
N TYR A 244 -20.99 6.71 -3.18
CA TYR A 244 -20.35 5.83 -2.21
C TYR A 244 -21.14 4.53 -1.93
N LYS A 245 -22.46 4.52 -2.04
CA LYS A 245 -23.29 3.35 -1.70
C LYS A 245 -22.90 2.08 -2.46
N LYS A 246 -22.59 2.23 -3.75
CA LYS A 246 -22.15 1.09 -4.56
C LYS A 246 -20.85 0.47 -4.02
N GLN A 247 -19.89 1.32 -3.70
CA GLN A 247 -18.59 0.86 -3.22
C GLN A 247 -18.66 0.31 -1.79
N ILE A 248 -19.48 0.90 -0.91
CA ILE A 248 -19.80 0.37 0.42
C ILE A 248 -20.35 -1.07 0.29
N ALA A 249 -21.36 -1.27 -0.57
CA ALA A 249 -21.95 -2.59 -0.81
C ALA A 249 -20.90 -3.60 -1.32
N ILE A 250 -20.00 -3.18 -2.22
CA ILE A 250 -18.91 -4.01 -2.74
C ILE A 250 -17.96 -4.42 -1.61
N TYR A 251 -17.53 -3.50 -0.75
CA TYR A 251 -16.60 -3.81 0.33
C TYR A 251 -17.23 -4.71 1.40
N TYR A 252 -18.49 -4.49 1.77
CA TYR A 252 -19.19 -5.42 2.66
C TYR A 252 -19.36 -6.82 2.04
N LYS A 253 -19.67 -6.92 0.75
CA LYS A 253 -19.70 -8.21 0.03
C LYS A 253 -18.33 -8.89 0.07
N MET A 254 -17.23 -8.16 -0.16
CA MET A 254 -15.88 -8.71 -0.08
C MET A 254 -15.53 -9.15 1.34
N ALA A 255 -15.88 -8.36 2.34
CA ALA A 255 -15.75 -8.74 3.75
C ALA A 255 -16.53 -10.02 4.06
N ALA A 256 -17.78 -10.15 3.58
CA ALA A 256 -18.58 -11.39 3.73
C ALA A 256 -17.90 -12.59 3.09
N TYR A 257 -17.36 -12.44 1.87
CA TYR A 257 -16.65 -13.51 1.19
C TYR A 257 -15.42 -14.01 1.99
N TYR A 258 -14.59 -13.10 2.48
CA TYR A 258 -13.40 -13.47 3.25
C TYR A 258 -13.74 -13.97 4.66
N ALA A 259 -14.79 -13.43 5.31
CA ALA A 259 -15.32 -13.97 6.55
C ALA A 259 -15.75 -15.45 6.40
N LYS A 260 -16.38 -15.80 5.24
CA LYS A 260 -16.71 -17.19 4.91
C LYS A 260 -15.47 -18.06 4.78
N LEU A 261 -14.45 -17.60 4.04
CA LEU A 261 -13.19 -18.35 3.89
C LEU A 261 -12.48 -18.54 5.24
N ALA A 262 -12.61 -17.58 6.16
CA ALA A 262 -12.11 -17.63 7.52
C ALA A 262 -13.02 -18.45 8.47
N LYS A 263 -14.13 -19.04 7.98
CA LYS A 263 -15.13 -19.77 8.76
C LYS A 263 -15.85 -18.93 9.83
N MET A 264 -15.88 -17.63 9.67
CA MET A 264 -16.53 -16.66 10.56
C MET A 264 -17.99 -16.42 10.10
N TYR A 265 -18.84 -17.45 10.16
CA TYR A 265 -20.15 -17.46 9.53
C TYR A 265 -21.09 -16.35 10.01
N LYS A 266 -21.09 -16.03 11.31
CA LYS A 266 -21.89 -14.92 11.84
C LYS A 266 -21.48 -13.59 11.19
N LYS A 267 -20.18 -13.32 11.13
CA LYS A 267 -19.64 -12.11 10.47
C LYS A 267 -19.92 -12.07 8.98
N MET A 268 -19.87 -13.21 8.32
CA MET A 268 -20.28 -13.33 6.93
C MET A 268 -21.72 -12.87 6.72
N LEU A 269 -22.68 -13.36 7.53
CA LEU A 269 -24.09 -13.00 7.43
C LEU A 269 -24.31 -11.51 7.74
N GLU A 270 -23.68 -10.97 8.78
CA GLU A 270 -23.73 -9.54 9.13
C GLU A 270 -23.28 -8.65 7.96
N CYS A 271 -22.12 -8.97 7.38
CA CYS A 271 -21.58 -8.21 6.25
C CYS A 271 -22.44 -8.36 4.98
N LEU A 272 -22.96 -9.57 4.72
CA LEU A 272 -23.81 -9.79 3.55
C LEU A 272 -25.13 -9.02 3.68
N ALA A 273 -25.76 -9.03 4.86
CA ALA A 273 -26.97 -8.24 5.13
C ALA A 273 -26.72 -6.74 4.93
N LYS A 274 -25.59 -6.21 5.44
CA LYS A 274 -25.16 -4.82 5.22
C LYS A 274 -24.97 -4.52 3.74
N SER A 275 -24.30 -5.38 2.97
CA SER A 275 -24.11 -5.20 1.54
C SER A 275 -25.46 -5.07 0.82
N LEU A 276 -26.39 -6.02 1.06
CA LEU A 276 -27.70 -6.07 0.41
C LEU A 276 -28.60 -4.89 0.80
N SER A 277 -28.57 -4.46 2.07
CA SER A 277 -29.34 -3.30 2.55
C SER A 277 -28.82 -1.97 2.03
N THR A 278 -27.50 -1.86 1.79
CA THR A 278 -26.88 -0.63 1.27
C THR A 278 -27.18 -0.45 -0.22
N LYS A 279 -26.93 -1.50 -1.02
CA LYS A 279 -27.26 -1.53 -2.45
C LYS A 279 -27.38 -2.97 -2.93
N LEU A 280 -28.52 -3.31 -3.52
CA LEU A 280 -28.71 -4.61 -4.11
C LEU A 280 -27.81 -4.78 -5.35
N THR A 281 -26.87 -5.72 -5.30
CA THR A 281 -25.99 -6.06 -6.42
C THR A 281 -26.12 -7.51 -6.81
N LYS A 282 -25.95 -7.82 -8.10
CA LYS A 282 -26.01 -9.22 -8.60
C LYS A 282 -24.99 -10.11 -7.89
N GLU A 283 -23.80 -9.58 -7.63
CA GLU A 283 -22.70 -10.29 -6.98
C GLU A 283 -22.99 -10.60 -5.51
N ALA A 284 -23.68 -9.70 -4.79
CA ALA A 284 -24.12 -9.96 -3.41
C ALA A 284 -25.22 -11.01 -3.37
N LEU A 285 -26.16 -10.99 -4.32
CA LEU A 285 -27.17 -12.04 -4.47
C LEU A 285 -26.54 -13.41 -4.79
N MET A 286 -25.55 -13.44 -5.70
CA MET A 286 -24.81 -14.68 -6.00
C MET A 286 -24.09 -15.19 -4.74
N LEU A 287 -23.48 -14.32 -3.93
CA LEU A 287 -22.84 -14.73 -2.69
C LEU A 287 -23.86 -15.29 -1.69
N LEU A 288 -25.06 -14.71 -1.63
CA LEU A 288 -26.16 -15.25 -0.82
C LEU A 288 -26.52 -16.68 -1.25
N CYS A 289 -26.66 -16.93 -2.56
CA CYS A 289 -26.94 -18.28 -3.09
C CYS A 289 -25.85 -19.30 -2.74
N VAL A 290 -24.59 -18.87 -2.68
CA VAL A 290 -23.46 -19.77 -2.39
C VAL A 290 -23.05 -19.78 -0.91
N CYS A 291 -23.78 -19.11 -0.02
CA CYS A 291 -23.42 -19.05 1.40
C CYS A 291 -23.45 -20.45 2.07
N PHE A 292 -24.22 -21.39 1.56
CA PHE A 292 -24.29 -22.77 2.03
C PHE A 292 -23.25 -23.72 1.39
N VAL A 293 -22.57 -23.28 0.32
CA VAL A 293 -21.51 -24.06 -0.33
C VAL A 293 -20.28 -24.11 0.58
N PRO A 294 -19.62 -25.26 0.81
CA PRO A 294 -18.41 -25.34 1.63
C PRO A 294 -17.32 -24.39 1.14
N ALA A 295 -16.60 -23.75 2.08
CA ALA A 295 -15.54 -22.76 1.75
C ALA A 295 -14.45 -23.34 0.83
N LYS A 296 -14.11 -24.63 0.97
CA LYS A 296 -13.15 -25.33 0.08
C LYS A 296 -13.62 -25.34 -1.38
N VAL A 297 -14.89 -25.62 -1.62
CA VAL A 297 -15.49 -25.67 -2.97
C VAL A 297 -15.52 -24.26 -3.57
N LEU A 298 -15.91 -23.27 -2.77
CA LEU A 298 -15.92 -21.87 -3.21
C LEU A 298 -14.51 -21.38 -3.61
N LYS A 299 -13.50 -21.73 -2.82
CA LYS A 299 -12.08 -21.42 -3.14
C LYS A 299 -11.66 -22.06 -4.47
N MET A 300 -12.02 -23.33 -4.69
CA MET A 300 -11.71 -24.04 -5.94
C MET A 300 -12.38 -23.38 -7.16
N LEU A 301 -13.66 -23.03 -7.05
CA LEU A 301 -14.40 -22.34 -8.13
C LEU A 301 -13.79 -20.97 -8.45
N THR A 302 -13.36 -20.22 -7.44
CA THR A 302 -12.70 -18.91 -7.64
C THR A 302 -11.34 -19.06 -8.34
N CYS A 303 -10.55 -20.08 -7.97
CA CYS A 303 -9.27 -20.36 -8.63
C CYS A 303 -9.45 -20.79 -10.10
N LEU A 304 -10.48 -21.59 -10.40
CA LEU A 304 -10.82 -21.99 -11.78
C LEU A 304 -11.23 -20.79 -12.64
N ARG A 305 -12.06 -19.88 -12.10
CA ARG A 305 -12.44 -18.65 -12.80
C ARG A 305 -11.23 -17.77 -13.14
N ILE A 306 -10.30 -17.58 -12.19
CA ILE A 306 -9.08 -16.79 -12.41
C ILE A 306 -8.20 -17.41 -13.52
N LYS A 307 -8.10 -18.74 -13.58
CA LYS A 307 -7.36 -19.43 -14.66
C LYS A 307 -8.01 -19.24 -16.02
N LEU A 308 -9.34 -19.34 -16.09
CA LEU A 308 -10.11 -19.15 -17.34
C LEU A 308 -10.13 -17.70 -17.84
N CYS A 309 -9.95 -16.72 -16.97
CA CYS A 309 -9.86 -15.31 -17.37
C CYS A 309 -8.43 -14.87 -17.77
N LYS A 310 -7.43 -15.74 -17.60
CA LYS A 310 -6.02 -15.50 -17.98
C LYS A 310 -5.60 -16.27 -19.24
N SER A 311 -6.42 -17.19 -19.71
CA SER A 311 -6.32 -17.87 -21.01
C SER A 311 -7.11 -17.11 -22.08
#